data_8e72962ca2b52208430f0a80af5d17bb
#
_entry.id   8e72962ca2b52208430f0a80af5d17bb
#
_cell.length_a   1.000
_cell.length_b   1.000
_cell.length_c   1.000
_cell.angle_alpha   90.00
_cell.angle_beta   90.00
_cell.angle_gamma   90.00
#
_symmetry.space_group_name_H-M   'P 1'
#
loop_
_entity.id
_entity.type
_entity.pdbx_description
1 polymer ?
#
loop_
_entity_poly.entity_id
_entity_poly.type
_entity_poly.pdbx_seq_one_letter_code
_entity_poly.pdbx_strand_id
1 'polypeptide(L)'
;MKVYGVVMAGGGGTRLWPLSTSRKPKQFLNLSGKETLVNEAIDRLSGVAQETFIVTNASQAQEMLSQTAGRVPEDHILKEPAARNTAACIGYAAMTILKKYGDVIMCVVPSDPYTRDEEGFRQTLKSAVAAAEETDALVTIGIRPTFPST
;
A
#
# COMPACT_ATOMS: atom_id res chain seq x y z
N MET A 1 -3.70 -4.11 -19.68
CA MET A 1 -4.42 -4.91 -18.63
C MET A 1 -5.09 -4.02 -17.59
N LYS A 2 -5.96 -4.57 -16.71
CA LYS A 2 -6.48 -3.83 -15.55
C LYS A 2 -5.40 -3.75 -14.46
N VAL A 3 -5.33 -2.61 -13.77
CA VAL A 3 -4.37 -2.38 -12.69
C VAL A 3 -5.09 -2.23 -11.36
N TYR A 4 -4.69 -2.99 -10.36
CA TYR A 4 -5.19 -2.92 -9.00
C TYR A 4 -4.10 -2.47 -8.05
N GLY A 5 -4.42 -1.52 -7.18
CA GLY A 5 -3.53 -1.04 -6.13
C GLY A 5 -3.57 -1.93 -4.90
N VAL A 6 -2.45 -2.12 -4.25
CA VAL A 6 -2.36 -2.79 -2.95
C VAL A 6 -1.52 -1.95 -2.00
N VAL A 7 -2.12 -1.49 -0.92
CA VAL A 7 -1.43 -0.78 0.16
C VAL A 7 -1.11 -1.76 1.29
N MET A 8 0.17 -1.96 1.56
CA MET A 8 0.62 -2.77 2.70
C MET A 8 0.61 -1.94 3.98
N ALA A 9 -0.27 -2.27 4.92
CA ALA A 9 -0.53 -1.49 6.14
C ALA A 9 -0.65 -2.37 7.40
N GLY A 10 0.04 -3.51 7.45
CA GLY A 10 -0.01 -4.46 8.59
C GLY A 10 1.07 -4.24 9.66
N GLY A 11 1.97 -3.27 9.50
CA GLY A 11 3.07 -3.05 10.43
C GLY A 11 2.65 -2.47 11.78
N GLY A 12 3.30 -2.89 12.87
CA GLY A 12 3.08 -2.35 14.22
C GLY A 12 3.59 -0.91 14.42
N GLY A 13 4.46 -0.42 13.53
CA GLY A 13 4.85 1.00 13.42
C GLY A 13 5.53 1.62 14.65
N THR A 14 6.13 0.84 15.53
CA THR A 14 6.70 1.32 16.81
C THR A 14 7.96 2.18 16.67
N ARG A 15 8.57 2.24 15.49
CA ARG A 15 9.82 2.98 15.24
C ARG A 15 9.70 4.50 15.36
N LEU A 16 8.49 5.05 15.31
CA LEU A 16 8.23 6.49 15.47
C LEU A 16 7.72 6.84 16.87
N TRP A 17 7.99 6.00 17.87
CA TRP A 17 7.65 6.35 19.25
C TRP A 17 8.28 7.71 19.62
N PRO A 18 7.58 8.64 20.31
CA PRO A 18 6.26 8.49 20.93
C PRO A 18 5.07 8.81 20.01
N LEU A 19 5.29 9.19 18.76
CA LEU A 19 4.21 9.53 17.81
C LEU A 19 3.36 8.30 17.45
N SER A 20 4.02 7.15 17.24
CA SER A 20 3.35 5.86 17.00
C SER A 20 3.36 5.00 18.25
N THR A 21 2.23 4.36 18.52
CA THR A 21 2.03 3.43 19.62
C THR A 21 1.28 2.20 19.11
N SER A 22 1.16 1.15 19.94
CA SER A 22 0.34 -0.01 19.61
C SER A 22 -1.15 0.33 19.40
N ARG A 23 -1.64 1.42 20.05
CA ARG A 23 -3.01 1.91 19.88
C ARG A 23 -3.16 2.86 18.70
N LYS A 24 -2.08 3.50 18.27
CA LYS A 24 -2.05 4.41 17.11
C LYS A 24 -0.84 4.07 16.24
N PRO A 25 -0.94 3.02 15.42
CA PRO A 25 0.12 2.61 14.50
C PRO A 25 0.50 3.71 13.51
N LYS A 26 1.71 3.63 12.95
CA LYS A 26 2.31 4.64 12.08
C LYS A 26 1.41 5.04 10.91
N GLN A 27 0.75 4.09 10.27
CA GLN A 27 -0.10 4.33 9.10
C GLN A 27 -1.29 5.25 9.37
N PHE A 28 -1.70 5.41 10.63
CA PHE A 28 -2.79 6.32 11.05
C PHE A 28 -2.29 7.68 11.52
N LEU A 29 -0.99 7.95 11.42
CA LEU A 29 -0.44 9.26 11.71
C LEU A 29 -0.65 10.21 10.52
N ASN A 30 -0.94 11.46 10.83
CA ASN A 30 -0.91 12.56 9.88
C ASN A 30 0.42 13.31 10.09
N LEU A 31 1.40 13.05 9.26
CA LEU A 31 2.73 13.66 9.34
C LEU A 31 2.92 14.83 8.37
N SER A 32 2.14 14.85 7.28
CA SER A 32 2.21 15.91 6.27
C SER A 32 1.33 17.12 6.60
N GLY A 33 0.39 16.97 7.54
CA GLY A 33 -0.64 17.96 7.83
C GLY A 33 -1.84 17.89 6.89
N LYS A 34 -1.82 17.00 5.88
CA LYS A 34 -2.93 16.81 4.93
C LYS A 34 -3.84 15.66 5.37
N GLU A 35 -3.32 14.45 5.32
CA GLU A 35 -4.06 13.21 5.54
C GLU A 35 -3.25 12.22 6.38
N THR A 36 -3.86 11.10 6.79
CA THR A 36 -3.11 10.00 7.37
C THR A 36 -2.23 9.34 6.31
N LEU A 37 -1.11 8.73 6.73
CA LEU A 37 -0.17 8.08 5.80
C LEU A 37 -0.84 7.01 4.92
N VAL A 38 -1.81 6.26 5.47
CA VAL A 38 -2.55 5.27 4.67
C VAL A 38 -3.41 5.96 3.60
N ASN A 39 -4.07 7.07 3.91
CA ASN A 39 -4.86 7.81 2.94
C ASN A 39 -3.99 8.45 1.86
N GLU A 40 -2.82 9.00 2.22
CA GLU A 40 -1.84 9.46 1.24
C GLU A 40 -1.33 8.33 0.33
N ALA A 41 -1.16 7.11 0.86
CA ALA A 41 -0.80 5.96 0.05
C ALA A 41 -1.89 5.58 -0.97
N ILE A 42 -3.16 5.66 -0.57
CA ILE A 42 -4.30 5.47 -1.48
C ILE A 42 -4.31 6.55 -2.56
N ASP A 43 -4.12 7.81 -2.19
CA ASP A 43 -4.10 8.93 -3.14
C ASP A 43 -2.96 8.83 -4.15
N ARG A 44 -1.81 8.29 -3.76
CA ARG A 44 -0.68 8.02 -4.69
C ARG A 44 -1.02 7.00 -5.76
N LEU A 45 -1.92 6.05 -5.48
CA LEU A 45 -2.40 5.05 -6.45
C LEU A 45 -3.53 5.58 -7.34
N SER A 46 -4.14 6.71 -6.98
CA SER A 46 -5.19 7.35 -7.78
C SER A 46 -4.65 7.74 -9.17
N GLY A 47 -5.40 7.40 -10.21
CA GLY A 47 -5.00 7.62 -11.60
C GLY A 47 -3.96 6.62 -12.14
N VAL A 48 -3.56 5.63 -11.33
CA VAL A 48 -2.74 4.47 -11.74
C VAL A 48 -3.57 3.20 -11.64
N ALA A 49 -4.18 2.95 -10.50
CA ALA A 49 -5.02 1.79 -10.24
C ALA A 49 -6.51 2.11 -10.38
N GLN A 50 -7.31 1.16 -10.82
CA GLN A 50 -8.78 1.28 -10.93
C GLN A 50 -9.43 1.19 -9.55
N GLU A 51 -8.95 0.27 -8.73
CA GLU A 51 -9.40 0.05 -7.37
C GLU A 51 -8.19 -0.25 -6.49
N THR A 52 -8.32 0.03 -5.19
CA THR A 52 -7.25 -0.20 -4.22
C THR A 52 -7.69 -1.19 -3.15
N PHE A 53 -6.82 -2.12 -2.83
CA PHE A 53 -6.91 -3.02 -1.69
C PHE A 53 -5.95 -2.57 -0.59
N ILE A 54 -6.30 -2.85 0.65
CA ILE A 54 -5.42 -2.61 1.79
C ILE A 54 -5.22 -3.95 2.50
N VAL A 55 -3.96 -4.32 2.73
CA VAL A 55 -3.63 -5.49 3.55
C VAL A 55 -3.21 -4.99 4.92
N THR A 56 -3.94 -5.42 5.94
CA THR A 56 -3.68 -5.04 7.33
C THR A 56 -3.83 -6.26 8.24
N ASN A 57 -3.36 -6.17 9.48
CA ASN A 57 -3.61 -7.23 10.45
C ASN A 57 -5.05 -7.16 11.00
N ALA A 58 -5.55 -8.28 11.52
CA ALA A 58 -6.92 -8.39 12.00
C ALA A 58 -7.24 -7.39 13.13
N SER A 59 -6.26 -7.08 13.99
CA SER A 59 -6.45 -6.16 15.12
C SER A 59 -6.62 -4.69 14.71
N GLN A 60 -6.15 -4.33 13.53
CA GLN A 60 -6.20 -2.96 13.00
C GLN A 60 -7.32 -2.77 11.96
N ALA A 61 -7.99 -3.83 11.54
CA ALA A 61 -8.95 -3.80 10.43
C ALA A 61 -10.11 -2.84 10.68
N GLN A 62 -10.63 -2.78 11.89
CA GLN A 62 -11.74 -1.88 12.24
C GLN A 62 -11.32 -0.41 12.19
N GLU A 63 -10.15 -0.08 12.70
CA GLU A 63 -9.59 1.27 12.61
C GLU A 63 -9.27 1.63 11.16
N MET A 64 -8.72 0.68 10.38
CA MET A 64 -8.46 0.86 8.96
C MET A 64 -9.75 1.22 8.20
N LEU A 65 -10.83 0.48 8.43
CA LEU A 65 -12.13 0.76 7.83
C LEU A 65 -12.62 2.17 8.18
N SER A 66 -12.49 2.58 9.44
CA SER A 66 -12.88 3.91 9.89
C SER A 66 -12.05 5.02 9.23
N GLN A 67 -10.73 4.85 9.19
CA GLN A 67 -9.79 5.85 8.65
C GLN A 67 -9.85 5.99 7.13
N THR A 68 -10.28 4.96 6.41
CA THR A 68 -10.39 4.94 4.95
C THR A 68 -11.83 4.96 4.45
N ALA A 69 -12.77 5.34 5.30
CA ALA A 69 -14.19 5.37 4.99
C ALA A 69 -14.49 6.20 3.73
N GLY A 70 -15.23 5.60 2.79
CA GLY A 70 -15.59 6.23 1.51
C GLY A 70 -14.49 6.22 0.45
N ARG A 71 -13.26 5.75 0.75
CA ARG A 71 -12.14 5.65 -0.20
C ARG A 71 -11.93 4.22 -0.70
N VAL A 72 -12.07 3.25 0.20
CA VAL A 72 -11.87 1.83 -0.08
C VAL A 72 -13.07 1.04 0.45
N PRO A 73 -13.68 0.16 -0.35
CA PRO A 73 -14.76 -0.71 0.11
C PRO A 73 -14.30 -1.66 1.22
N GLU A 74 -15.21 -2.05 2.11
CA GLU A 74 -14.88 -2.95 3.23
C GLU A 74 -14.30 -4.30 2.77
N ASP A 75 -14.83 -4.87 1.69
CA ASP A 75 -14.37 -6.13 1.11
C ASP A 75 -12.99 -6.05 0.43
N HIS A 76 -12.45 -4.84 0.28
CA HIS A 76 -11.07 -4.59 -0.16
C HIS A 76 -10.08 -4.42 1.00
N ILE A 77 -10.54 -4.47 2.25
CA ILE A 77 -9.67 -4.49 3.43
C ILE A 77 -9.36 -5.95 3.78
N LEU A 78 -8.21 -6.42 3.34
CA LEU A 78 -7.74 -7.78 3.52
C LEU A 78 -7.09 -7.93 4.90
N LYS A 79 -7.60 -8.87 5.68
CA LYS A 79 -7.18 -9.10 7.07
C LYS A 79 -6.20 -10.25 7.13
N GLU A 80 -4.92 -9.97 7.35
CA GLU A 80 -3.92 -11.02 7.59
C GLU A 80 -4.20 -11.73 8.92
N PRO A 81 -4.26 -13.07 8.94
CA PRO A 81 -4.45 -13.82 10.19
C PRO A 81 -3.23 -13.74 11.11
N ALA A 82 -2.04 -13.54 10.55
CA ALA A 82 -0.79 -13.34 11.26
C ALA A 82 0.18 -12.54 10.39
N ALA A 83 0.93 -11.62 10.99
CA ALA A 83 1.96 -10.87 10.30
C ALA A 83 3.13 -11.81 9.90
N ARG A 84 3.38 -11.97 8.60
CA ARG A 84 4.41 -12.86 8.04
C ARG A 84 5.30 -12.16 7.01
N ASN A 85 5.57 -10.89 7.24
CA ASN A 85 6.39 -10.04 6.37
C ASN A 85 5.80 -9.79 4.98
N THR A 86 6.56 -9.12 4.14
CA THR A 86 6.13 -8.55 2.86
C THR A 86 5.66 -9.61 1.85
N ALA A 87 6.39 -10.73 1.71
CA ALA A 87 6.08 -11.75 0.71
C ALA A 87 4.71 -12.41 0.96
N ALA A 88 4.38 -12.73 2.21
CA ALA A 88 3.08 -13.30 2.57
C ALA A 88 1.94 -12.30 2.35
N CYS A 89 2.15 -11.03 2.69
CA CYS A 89 1.21 -9.94 2.46
C CYS A 89 0.89 -9.79 0.96
N ILE A 90 1.91 -9.71 0.12
CA ILE A 90 1.76 -9.59 -1.33
C ILE A 90 1.07 -10.83 -1.91
N GLY A 91 1.50 -12.03 -1.52
CA GLY A 91 0.91 -13.30 -1.97
C GLY A 91 -0.56 -13.43 -1.61
N TYR A 92 -0.93 -13.01 -0.40
CA TYR A 92 -2.34 -13.01 0.04
C TYR A 92 -3.20 -12.07 -0.80
N ALA A 93 -2.72 -10.86 -1.06
CA ALA A 93 -3.40 -9.90 -1.94
C ALA A 93 -3.51 -10.46 -3.38
N ALA A 94 -2.42 -11.00 -3.92
CA ALA A 94 -2.37 -11.55 -5.27
C ALA A 94 -3.39 -12.68 -5.45
N MET A 95 -3.44 -13.64 -4.54
CA MET A 95 -4.40 -14.74 -4.60
C MET A 95 -5.86 -14.26 -4.49
N THR A 96 -6.10 -13.25 -3.66
CA THR A 96 -7.45 -12.68 -3.49
C THR A 96 -7.90 -11.95 -4.77
N ILE A 97 -7.03 -11.12 -5.34
CA ILE A 97 -7.31 -10.34 -6.54
C ILE A 97 -7.45 -11.26 -7.75
N LEU A 98 -6.55 -12.24 -7.91
CA LEU A 98 -6.62 -13.23 -8.99
C LEU A 98 -7.93 -14.01 -8.97
N LYS A 99 -8.38 -14.43 -7.78
CA LYS A 99 -9.65 -15.16 -7.63
C LYS A 99 -10.87 -14.30 -8.00
N LYS A 100 -10.84 -13.00 -7.70
CA LYS A 100 -11.99 -12.10 -7.90
C LYS A 100 -12.03 -11.49 -9.31
N TYR A 101 -10.87 -11.19 -9.89
CA TYR A 101 -10.76 -10.40 -11.12
C TYR A 101 -10.00 -11.09 -12.26
N GLY A 102 -9.43 -12.26 -12.02
CA GLY A 102 -8.57 -12.95 -12.98
C GLY A 102 -7.16 -12.38 -13.02
N ASP A 103 -6.48 -12.60 -14.15
CA ASP A 103 -5.11 -12.11 -14.37
C ASP A 103 -5.09 -10.60 -14.61
N VAL A 104 -4.38 -9.88 -13.74
CA VAL A 104 -4.33 -8.41 -13.72
C VAL A 104 -2.95 -7.96 -13.24
N ILE A 105 -2.62 -6.69 -13.46
CA ILE A 105 -1.42 -6.09 -12.89
C ILE A 105 -1.71 -5.59 -11.47
N MET A 106 -0.86 -5.95 -10.53
CA MET A 106 -0.95 -5.51 -9.14
C MET A 106 0.17 -4.51 -8.82
N CYS A 107 -0.21 -3.29 -8.45
CA CYS A 107 0.70 -2.22 -8.05
C CYS A 107 0.77 -2.15 -6.53
N VAL A 108 1.87 -2.63 -5.94
CA VAL A 108 2.03 -2.75 -4.49
C VAL A 108 2.85 -1.61 -3.93
N VAL A 109 2.32 -0.90 -2.94
CA VAL A 109 3.01 0.18 -2.24
C VAL A 109 2.90 0.01 -0.72
N PRO A 110 3.95 0.38 0.05
CA PRO A 110 3.82 0.49 1.50
C PRO A 110 3.02 1.73 1.90
N SER A 111 2.38 1.69 3.06
CA SER A 111 1.56 2.79 3.60
C SER A 111 2.36 3.91 4.24
N ASP A 112 3.63 3.68 4.57
CA ASP A 112 4.39 4.49 5.50
C ASP A 112 5.37 5.51 4.92
N PRO A 113 5.79 5.48 3.64
CA PRO A 113 6.67 6.50 3.09
C PRO A 113 5.94 7.82 2.82
N TYR A 114 6.61 8.92 3.16
CA TYR A 114 6.24 10.24 2.66
C TYR A 114 6.81 10.44 1.25
N THR A 115 6.00 10.87 0.32
CA THR A 115 6.41 11.18 -1.05
C THR A 115 6.18 12.65 -1.33
N ARG A 116 7.27 13.39 -1.55
CA ARG A 116 7.20 14.84 -1.82
C ARG A 116 6.67 15.14 -3.22
N ASP A 117 7.16 14.41 -4.21
CA ASP A 117 6.77 14.52 -5.62
C ASP A 117 5.79 13.38 -5.96
N GLU A 118 4.52 13.60 -5.65
CA GLU A 118 3.48 12.59 -5.88
C GLU A 118 3.24 12.34 -7.38
N GLU A 119 3.35 13.38 -8.22
CA GLU A 119 3.12 13.22 -9.66
C GLU A 119 4.27 12.47 -10.32
N GLY A 120 5.52 12.78 -10.00
CA GLY A 120 6.68 12.01 -10.46
C GLY A 120 6.62 10.56 -10.00
N PHE A 121 6.12 10.31 -8.79
CA PHE A 121 5.89 8.95 -8.30
C PHE A 121 4.83 8.22 -9.12
N ARG A 122 3.69 8.86 -9.43
CA ARG A 122 2.64 8.27 -10.29
C ARG A 122 3.15 7.96 -11.69
N GLN A 123 3.96 8.83 -12.29
CA GLN A 123 4.58 8.57 -13.60
C GLN A 123 5.52 7.37 -13.55
N THR A 124 6.30 7.23 -12.47
CA THR A 124 7.16 6.06 -12.25
C THR A 124 6.33 4.78 -12.13
N LEU A 125 5.22 4.82 -11.39
CA LEU A 125 4.30 3.68 -11.28
C LEU A 125 3.70 3.30 -12.64
N LYS A 126 3.26 4.28 -13.45
CA LYS A 126 2.73 4.04 -14.80
C LYS A 126 3.78 3.39 -15.70
N SER A 127 5.02 3.84 -15.65
CA SER A 127 6.13 3.24 -16.39
C SER A 127 6.42 1.80 -15.94
N ALA A 128 6.36 1.54 -14.64
CA ALA A 128 6.52 0.19 -14.10
C ALA A 128 5.38 -0.76 -14.51
N VAL A 129 4.14 -0.25 -14.53
CA VAL A 129 2.97 -0.98 -15.03
C VAL A 129 3.15 -1.35 -16.50
N ALA A 130 3.57 -0.40 -17.35
CA ALA A 130 3.83 -0.67 -18.77
C ALA A 130 4.93 -1.72 -18.94
N ALA A 131 6.02 -1.62 -18.20
CA ALA A 131 7.10 -2.62 -18.24
C ALA A 131 6.62 -4.02 -17.81
N ALA A 132 5.78 -4.11 -16.76
CA ALA A 132 5.21 -5.39 -16.32
C ALA A 132 4.30 -6.00 -17.40
N GLU A 133 3.50 -5.17 -18.08
CA GLU A 133 2.61 -5.61 -19.16
C GLU A 133 3.37 -6.12 -20.38
N GLU A 134 4.49 -5.46 -20.71
CA GLU A 134 5.31 -5.84 -21.87
C GLU A 134 6.18 -7.08 -21.64
N THR A 135 6.65 -7.28 -20.42
CA THR A 135 7.68 -8.29 -20.12
C THR A 135 7.16 -9.51 -19.37
N ASP A 136 5.93 -9.48 -18.87
CA ASP A 136 5.36 -10.52 -17.97
C ASP A 136 6.28 -10.80 -16.76
N ALA A 137 6.90 -9.76 -16.23
CA ALA A 137 7.90 -9.86 -15.16
C ALA A 137 7.47 -9.14 -13.89
N LEU A 138 8.08 -9.52 -12.77
CA LEU A 138 8.01 -8.76 -11.54
C LEU A 138 8.90 -7.51 -11.66
N VAL A 139 8.30 -6.34 -11.56
CA VAL A 139 8.99 -5.06 -11.65
C VAL A 139 9.17 -4.47 -10.25
N THR A 140 10.40 -4.07 -9.94
CA THR A 140 10.71 -3.37 -8.68
C THR A 140 11.16 -1.94 -8.97
N ILE A 141 10.69 -1.00 -8.15
CA ILE A 141 11.08 0.41 -8.23
C ILE A 141 12.18 0.66 -7.19
N GLY A 142 13.39 0.92 -7.67
CA GLY A 142 14.53 1.26 -6.83
C GLY A 142 14.48 2.73 -6.39
N ILE A 143 14.87 3.01 -5.15
CA ILE A 143 15.06 4.36 -4.65
C ILE A 143 16.56 4.58 -4.49
N ARG A 144 17.08 5.66 -5.11
CA ARG A 144 18.48 6.03 -4.96
C ARG A 144 18.70 6.55 -3.53
N PRO A 145 19.51 5.89 -2.70
CA PRO A 145 19.79 6.36 -1.36
C PRO A 145 20.60 7.67 -1.41
N THR A 146 20.32 8.58 -0.48
CA THR A 146 21.06 9.83 -0.31
C THR A 146 22.18 9.72 0.72
N PHE A 147 22.16 8.65 1.53
CA PHE A 147 23.19 8.31 2.52
C PHE A 147 23.19 6.79 2.76
N PRO A 148 24.30 6.21 3.26
CA PRO A 148 24.33 4.80 3.68
C PRO A 148 23.36 4.58 4.84
N SER A 149 22.46 3.60 4.71
CA SER A 149 21.60 3.15 5.81
C SER A 149 22.27 1.93 6.45
N THR A 150 22.60 2.04 7.71
CA THR A 150 23.15 0.93 8.53
C THR A 150 22.09 0.38 9.46
#